data_7d1cd87f4e7214c4d4f637c2f6ad7bef
#
_entry.id   7d1cd87f4e7214c4d4f637c2f6ad7bef
#
_cell.length_a   1.000
_cell.length_b   1.000
_cell.length_c   1.000
_cell.angle_alpha   90.00
_cell.angle_beta   90.00
_cell.angle_gamma   90.00
#
_symmetry.space_group_name_H-M   'P 1'
#
loop_
_entity.id
_entity.type
_entity.pdbx_description
1 polymer ?
#
loop_
_entity_poly.entity_id
_entity_poly.type
_entity_poly.pdbx_seq_one_letter_code
_entity_poly.pdbx_strand_id
1 'polypeptide(L)'
;MHNDHFSRHARQVLTVTRGQDPLHGPGSDPSIARSWLRCVEDYHLDPTLTVAPTVLEHERLLESRERLQQVLHIAGNEMNSLHQQLSGAGHAVLLTDARGVILNCVTAPSERKVFEGAGLWLGADWSEACEGTNGIGTCLVERQALTIHRDEHFRGRHTGLTCSASPVFDPHGGLLAVLDVSSAREAVSRQSQFHTMALVNLSAKMIESCYFLRHFENHWLLRFHLQAESVGLFSEGLLAFDGEGRICALNQSAQNLLGLPRGRLLGLPVEMFFDCRLDDLLGRASVNASASWPLRTRDGRSLF
;
A
#
# COMPACT_ATOMS: atom_id res chain seq x y z
N MET A 1 19.13 9.41 -30.26
CA MET A 1 19.46 8.60 -29.06
C MET A 1 18.24 8.22 -28.18
N HIS A 2 17.30 9.13 -27.93
CA HIS A 2 16.10 8.82 -27.08
C HIS A 2 15.17 7.79 -27.73
N ASN A 3 14.90 7.92 -29.05
CA ASN A 3 14.03 7.00 -29.78
C ASN A 3 14.59 5.57 -29.89
N ASP A 4 15.89 5.40 -29.82
CA ASP A 4 16.57 4.11 -29.92
C ASP A 4 16.50 3.31 -28.62
N HIS A 5 16.49 4.00 -27.49
CA HIS A 5 16.31 3.41 -26.16
C HIS A 5 14.88 2.86 -25.98
N PHE A 6 13.87 3.63 -26.33
CA PHE A 6 12.47 3.20 -26.23
C PHE A 6 12.18 1.99 -27.13
N SER A 7 12.72 1.98 -28.35
CA SER A 7 12.58 0.83 -29.27
C SER A 7 13.28 -0.43 -28.74
N ARG A 8 14.38 -0.29 -28.01
CA ARG A 8 15.10 -1.42 -27.38
C ARG A 8 14.31 -1.95 -26.19
N HIS A 9 13.82 -1.08 -25.34
CA HIS A 9 13.01 -1.43 -24.17
C HIS A 9 11.72 -2.15 -24.60
N ALA A 10 10.97 -1.61 -25.55
CA ALA A 10 9.76 -2.24 -26.08
C ALA A 10 10.02 -3.64 -26.64
N ARG A 11 11.13 -3.83 -27.37
CA ARG A 11 11.55 -5.16 -27.84
C ARG A 11 11.81 -6.12 -26.71
N GLN A 12 12.44 -5.67 -25.63
CA GLN A 12 12.68 -6.48 -24.43
C GLN A 12 11.37 -6.93 -23.78
N VAL A 13 10.43 -6.02 -23.55
CA VAL A 13 9.09 -6.35 -23.04
C VAL A 13 8.44 -7.44 -23.88
N LEU A 14 8.41 -7.26 -25.22
CA LEU A 14 7.81 -8.22 -26.14
C LEU A 14 8.57 -9.57 -26.19
N THR A 15 9.87 -9.58 -26.00
CA THR A 15 10.67 -10.82 -25.97
C THR A 15 10.37 -11.65 -24.72
N VAL A 16 10.28 -10.98 -23.57
CA VAL A 16 9.93 -11.61 -22.28
C VAL A 16 8.50 -12.15 -22.32
N THR A 17 7.53 -11.37 -22.78
CA THR A 17 6.12 -11.78 -22.83
C THR A 17 5.87 -12.94 -23.81
N ARG A 18 6.74 -13.12 -24.81
CA ARG A 18 6.72 -14.27 -25.72
C ARG A 18 7.45 -15.51 -25.19
N GLY A 19 7.99 -15.45 -23.96
CA GLY A 19 8.74 -16.55 -23.35
C GLY A 19 10.12 -16.81 -24.02
N GLN A 20 10.63 -15.86 -24.80
CA GLN A 20 11.88 -16.00 -25.54
C GLN A 20 13.11 -15.62 -24.72
N ASP A 21 12.93 -14.89 -23.63
CA ASP A 21 14.00 -14.48 -22.73
C ASP A 21 13.46 -14.34 -21.29
N PRO A 22 14.18 -14.84 -20.26
CA PRO A 22 13.77 -14.60 -18.88
C PRO A 22 13.94 -13.13 -18.52
N LEU A 23 12.98 -12.59 -17.78
CA LEU A 23 13.09 -11.25 -17.23
C LEU A 23 14.30 -11.19 -16.30
N HIS A 24 15.32 -10.44 -16.70
CA HIS A 24 16.55 -10.10 -15.96
C HIS A 24 16.97 -11.00 -14.80
N GLY A 25 18.11 -11.54 -14.80
CA GLY A 25 18.96 -12.12 -13.78
C GLY A 25 18.41 -12.50 -12.40
N PRO A 26 19.14 -13.22 -11.59
CA PRO A 26 18.71 -13.63 -10.27
C PRO A 26 18.43 -12.40 -9.40
N GLY A 27 17.13 -12.17 -9.08
CA GLY A 27 16.67 -11.10 -8.21
C GLY A 27 15.49 -10.24 -8.72
N SER A 28 14.98 -10.47 -9.94
CA SER A 28 13.74 -9.81 -10.39
C SER A 28 12.53 -10.44 -9.73
N ASP A 29 11.60 -9.58 -9.26
CA ASP A 29 10.34 -10.03 -8.66
C ASP A 29 9.49 -10.71 -9.73
N PRO A 30 8.99 -11.95 -9.50
CA PRO A 30 8.11 -12.66 -10.45
C PRO A 30 6.83 -11.88 -10.80
N SER A 31 6.39 -10.97 -9.95
CA SER A 31 5.22 -10.13 -10.19
C SER A 31 5.39 -9.22 -11.41
N ILE A 32 6.63 -8.80 -11.73
CA ILE A 32 6.92 -7.92 -12.87
C ILE A 32 6.64 -8.65 -14.18
N ALA A 33 7.12 -9.89 -14.34
CA ALA A 33 6.87 -10.69 -15.53
C ALA A 33 5.37 -10.98 -15.71
N ARG A 34 4.67 -11.30 -14.61
CA ARG A 34 3.21 -11.48 -14.64
C ARG A 34 2.49 -10.20 -15.03
N SER A 35 2.94 -9.05 -14.52
CA SER A 35 2.38 -7.75 -14.88
C SER A 35 2.59 -7.42 -16.35
N TRP A 36 3.79 -7.68 -16.91
CA TRP A 36 4.04 -7.48 -18.35
C TRP A 36 3.14 -8.36 -19.21
N LEU A 37 2.93 -9.62 -18.82
CA LEU A 37 2.00 -10.52 -19.52
C LEU A 37 0.56 -9.97 -19.48
N ARG A 38 0.06 -9.57 -18.32
CA ARG A 38 -1.28 -8.94 -18.19
C ARG A 38 -1.41 -7.69 -19.06
N CYS A 39 -0.37 -6.85 -19.08
CA CYS A 39 -0.38 -5.65 -19.91
C CYS A 39 -0.59 -5.96 -21.39
N VAL A 40 0.07 -7.00 -21.91
CA VAL A 40 -0.03 -7.37 -23.33
C VAL A 40 -1.29 -8.19 -23.61
N GLU A 41 -1.59 -9.21 -22.77
CA GLU A 41 -2.63 -10.19 -23.05
C GLU A 41 -4.01 -9.73 -22.60
N ASP A 42 -4.12 -9.17 -21.39
CA ASP A 42 -5.42 -8.82 -20.79
C ASP A 42 -5.81 -7.37 -21.09
N TYR A 43 -4.84 -6.43 -21.02
CA TYR A 43 -5.10 -5.01 -21.25
C TYR A 43 -4.82 -4.57 -22.69
N HIS A 44 -4.26 -5.44 -23.53
CA HIS A 44 -3.93 -5.18 -24.94
C HIS A 44 -3.06 -3.93 -25.15
N LEU A 45 -2.17 -3.65 -24.20
CA LEU A 45 -1.26 -2.53 -24.28
C LEU A 45 -0.08 -2.83 -25.21
N ASP A 46 0.30 -1.84 -26.01
CA ASP A 46 1.48 -1.89 -26.88
C ASP A 46 2.63 -1.07 -26.24
N PRO A 47 3.76 -1.70 -25.87
CA PRO A 47 4.88 -0.99 -25.28
C PRO A 47 5.59 -0.04 -26.26
N THR A 48 5.33 -0.15 -27.58
CA THR A 48 5.92 0.71 -28.60
C THR A 48 5.19 2.05 -28.73
N LEU A 49 3.95 2.13 -28.25
CA LEU A 49 3.12 3.34 -28.38
C LEU A 49 3.39 4.31 -27.24
N THR A 50 3.55 5.58 -27.62
CA THR A 50 3.57 6.70 -26.66
C THR A 50 2.16 7.26 -26.55
N VAL A 51 1.49 7.00 -25.44
CA VAL A 51 0.13 7.49 -25.16
C VAL A 51 0.22 8.60 -24.11
N ALA A 52 -0.60 9.64 -24.24
CA ALA A 52 -0.69 10.67 -23.21
C ALA A 52 -1.23 10.09 -21.89
N PRO A 53 -0.81 10.60 -20.72
CA PRO A 53 -1.38 10.18 -19.45
C PRO A 53 -2.89 10.38 -19.42
N THR A 54 -3.61 9.38 -18.90
CA THR A 54 -5.04 9.51 -18.63
C THR A 54 -5.22 10.33 -17.36
N VAL A 55 -5.99 11.40 -17.43
CA VAL A 55 -6.26 12.27 -16.28
C VAL A 55 -7.77 12.37 -16.08
N LEU A 56 -8.24 12.18 -14.86
CA LEU A 56 -9.65 12.34 -14.52
C LEU A 56 -10.11 13.79 -14.67
N GLU A 57 -11.36 13.95 -15.08
CA GLU A 57 -12.04 15.22 -15.02
C GLU A 57 -12.09 15.76 -13.59
N HIS A 58 -12.01 17.07 -13.45
CA HIS A 58 -11.90 17.74 -12.14
C HIS A 58 -13.00 17.35 -11.16
N GLU A 59 -14.25 17.26 -11.61
CA GLU A 59 -15.40 16.88 -10.77
C GLU A 59 -15.24 15.46 -10.21
N ARG A 60 -14.86 14.50 -11.04
CA ARG A 60 -14.61 13.11 -10.61
C ARG A 60 -13.43 12.99 -9.65
N LEU A 61 -12.42 13.82 -9.81
CA LEU A 61 -11.30 13.88 -8.86
C LEU A 61 -11.79 14.40 -7.51
N LEU A 62 -12.61 15.44 -7.48
CA LEU A 62 -13.18 15.98 -6.24
C LEU A 62 -14.06 14.94 -5.53
N GLU A 63 -14.95 14.25 -6.24
CA GLU A 63 -15.77 13.16 -5.70
C GLU A 63 -14.90 12.04 -5.07
N SER A 64 -13.83 11.65 -5.74
CA SER A 64 -12.89 10.63 -5.23
C SER A 64 -12.17 11.11 -3.98
N ARG A 65 -11.78 12.37 -3.93
CA ARG A 65 -11.15 12.99 -2.75
C ARG A 65 -12.12 13.12 -1.58
N GLU A 66 -13.37 13.49 -1.83
CA GLU A 66 -14.41 13.59 -0.80
C GLU A 66 -14.69 12.21 -0.17
N ARG A 67 -14.88 11.18 -1.01
CA ARG A 67 -15.08 9.80 -0.54
C ARG A 67 -13.93 9.29 0.33
N LEU A 68 -12.68 9.67 0.07
CA LEU A 68 -11.48 9.29 0.80
C LEU A 68 -10.95 10.40 1.73
N GLN A 69 -11.77 11.40 2.08
CA GLN A 69 -11.38 12.56 2.86
C GLN A 69 -10.69 12.18 4.18
N GLN A 70 -11.23 11.20 4.89
CA GLN A 70 -10.65 10.74 6.16
C GLN A 70 -9.26 10.13 5.97
N VAL A 71 -9.08 9.31 4.94
CA VAL A 71 -7.77 8.71 4.62
C VAL A 71 -6.78 9.78 4.20
N LEU A 72 -7.20 10.72 3.33
CA LEU A 72 -6.37 11.84 2.88
C LEU A 72 -5.91 12.72 4.04
N HIS A 73 -6.78 12.96 5.01
CA HIS A 73 -6.45 13.72 6.22
C HIS A 73 -5.39 12.99 7.07
N ILE A 74 -5.58 11.70 7.32
CA ILE A 74 -4.64 10.87 8.10
C ILE A 74 -3.30 10.75 7.36
N ALA A 75 -3.34 10.43 6.07
CA ALA A 75 -2.14 10.21 5.27
C ALA A 75 -1.32 11.49 5.04
N GLY A 76 -1.95 12.67 5.04
CA GLY A 76 -1.25 13.92 4.74
C GLY A 76 -0.05 14.20 5.63
N ASN A 77 -0.17 13.98 6.94
CA ASN A 77 0.93 14.16 7.87
C ASN A 77 2.02 13.09 7.67
N GLU A 78 1.63 11.83 7.46
CA GLU A 78 2.57 10.73 7.25
C GLU A 78 3.32 10.89 5.92
N MET A 79 2.67 11.31 4.85
CA MET A 79 3.31 11.60 3.56
C MET A 79 4.36 12.71 3.67
N ASN A 80 4.08 13.76 4.44
CA ASN A 80 5.06 14.83 4.69
C ASN A 80 6.26 14.30 5.51
N SER A 81 6.00 13.51 6.55
CA SER A 81 7.04 12.88 7.36
C SER A 81 7.91 11.95 6.51
N LEU A 82 7.30 11.08 5.72
CA LEU A 82 8.00 10.17 4.80
C LEU A 82 8.87 10.93 3.79
N HIS A 83 8.33 12.00 3.18
CA HIS A 83 9.09 12.85 2.26
C HIS A 83 10.32 13.50 2.93
N GLN A 84 10.18 13.97 4.16
CA GLN A 84 11.30 14.51 4.93
C GLN A 84 12.36 13.44 5.25
N GLN A 85 11.95 12.24 5.66
CA GLN A 85 12.85 11.11 5.95
C GLN A 85 13.66 10.68 4.73
N LEU A 86 13.10 10.80 3.52
CA LEU A 86 13.78 10.54 2.26
C LEU A 86 14.74 11.67 1.83
N SER A 87 15.00 12.65 2.71
CA SER A 87 15.81 13.82 2.43
C SER A 87 15.25 14.73 1.33
N GLY A 88 13.97 14.64 1.07
CA GLY A 88 13.14 15.55 0.27
C GLY A 88 13.43 15.58 -1.22
N ALA A 89 14.68 15.78 -1.65
CA ALA A 89 14.99 16.04 -3.05
C ALA A 89 14.94 14.75 -3.92
N GLY A 90 14.35 14.85 -5.11
CA GLY A 90 14.30 13.78 -6.11
C GLY A 90 13.26 12.70 -5.84
N HIS A 91 12.31 12.97 -4.91
CA HIS A 91 11.22 12.05 -4.59
C HIS A 91 9.86 12.74 -4.61
N ALA A 92 8.85 12.02 -5.07
CA ALA A 92 7.44 12.35 -4.86
C ALA A 92 6.80 11.24 -4.02
N VAL A 93 6.06 11.63 -2.98
CA VAL A 93 5.20 10.72 -2.20
C VAL A 93 3.78 10.91 -2.68
N LEU A 94 3.17 9.83 -3.14
CA LEU A 94 1.88 9.82 -3.80
C LEU A 94 0.90 8.94 -3.01
N LEU A 95 -0.36 9.37 -2.96
CA LEU A 95 -1.46 8.56 -2.47
C LEU A 95 -2.52 8.47 -3.55
N THR A 96 -2.93 7.24 -3.89
CA THR A 96 -3.97 6.99 -4.88
C THR A 96 -5.25 6.44 -4.23
N ASP A 97 -6.34 6.40 -5.00
CA ASP A 97 -7.48 5.56 -4.65
C ASP A 97 -7.23 4.09 -5.06
N ALA A 98 -8.20 3.21 -4.78
CA ALA A 98 -8.16 1.79 -5.14
C ALA A 98 -8.25 1.52 -6.66
N ARG A 99 -8.38 2.54 -7.49
CA ARG A 99 -8.37 2.45 -8.96
C ARG A 99 -7.03 2.87 -9.56
N GLY A 100 -6.15 3.50 -8.76
CA GLY A 100 -4.85 4.00 -9.21
C GLY A 100 -4.82 5.49 -9.54
N VAL A 101 -5.89 6.22 -9.24
CA VAL A 101 -5.95 7.66 -9.47
C VAL A 101 -5.22 8.40 -8.36
N ILE A 102 -4.26 9.23 -8.71
CA ILE A 102 -3.48 10.02 -7.74
C ILE A 102 -4.37 11.10 -7.12
N LEU A 103 -4.56 11.00 -5.79
CA LEU A 103 -5.40 11.91 -5.02
C LEU A 103 -4.59 12.93 -4.20
N ASN A 104 -3.34 12.61 -3.86
CA ASN A 104 -2.44 13.51 -3.15
C ASN A 104 -1.00 13.30 -3.61
N CYS A 105 -0.21 14.37 -3.59
CA CYS A 105 1.19 14.37 -3.97
C CYS A 105 1.99 15.31 -3.08
N VAL A 106 3.07 14.83 -2.49
CA VAL A 106 4.05 15.62 -1.72
C VAL A 106 5.39 15.51 -2.42
N THR A 107 5.94 16.64 -2.83
CA THR A 107 7.26 16.74 -3.47
C THR A 107 7.87 18.12 -3.21
N ALA A 108 9.18 18.25 -3.40
CA ALA A 108 9.84 19.57 -3.31
C ALA A 108 9.33 20.50 -4.42
N PRO A 109 9.08 21.79 -4.14
CA PRO A 109 8.58 22.74 -5.15
C PRO A 109 9.44 22.83 -6.41
N SER A 110 10.75 22.66 -6.28
CA SER A 110 11.71 22.65 -7.39
C SER A 110 11.54 21.47 -8.35
N GLU A 111 10.95 20.38 -7.89
CA GLU A 111 10.83 19.11 -8.63
C GLU A 111 9.42 18.87 -9.19
N ARG A 112 8.48 19.70 -8.79
CA ARG A 112 7.08 19.61 -9.21
C ARG A 112 6.94 19.40 -10.72
N LYS A 113 7.63 20.22 -11.53
CA LYS A 113 7.56 20.15 -13.00
C LYS A 113 8.10 18.83 -13.56
N VAL A 114 9.06 18.21 -12.88
CA VAL A 114 9.63 16.90 -13.27
C VAL A 114 8.57 15.81 -13.12
N PHE A 115 7.90 15.75 -11.97
CA PHE A 115 6.87 14.75 -11.70
C PHE A 115 5.58 15.01 -12.49
N GLU A 116 5.16 16.27 -12.65
CA GLU A 116 4.05 16.63 -13.54
C GLU A 116 4.34 16.20 -15.00
N GLY A 117 5.56 16.45 -15.49
CA GLY A 117 5.99 16.02 -16.81
C GLY A 117 6.05 14.51 -17.01
N ALA A 118 6.30 13.76 -15.93
CA ALA A 118 6.23 12.30 -15.92
C ALA A 118 4.79 11.77 -15.77
N GLY A 119 3.79 12.63 -15.58
CA GLY A 119 2.39 12.24 -15.33
C GLY A 119 2.09 11.84 -13.89
N LEU A 120 3.01 12.04 -12.96
CA LEU A 120 2.86 11.73 -11.54
C LEU A 120 2.25 12.93 -10.79
N TRP A 121 0.99 13.22 -11.10
CA TRP A 121 0.29 14.36 -10.54
C TRP A 121 -1.19 14.09 -10.29
N LEU A 122 -1.84 14.99 -9.58
CA LEU A 122 -3.24 14.86 -9.14
C LEU A 122 -4.17 14.55 -10.33
N GLY A 123 -5.01 13.54 -10.16
CA GLY A 123 -6.00 13.10 -11.14
C GLY A 123 -5.46 12.14 -12.19
N ALA A 124 -4.15 11.93 -12.29
CA ALA A 124 -3.58 10.96 -13.23
C ALA A 124 -3.92 9.52 -12.81
N ASP A 125 -4.33 8.70 -13.76
CA ASP A 125 -4.65 7.28 -13.60
C ASP A 125 -3.39 6.44 -13.88
N TRP A 126 -2.86 5.84 -12.83
CA TRP A 126 -1.69 4.97 -12.86
C TRP A 126 -2.04 3.49 -12.68
N SER A 127 -3.28 3.09 -13.03
CA SER A 127 -3.63 1.67 -13.11
C SER A 127 -2.78 0.93 -14.16
N GLU A 128 -2.60 -0.38 -13.98
CA GLU A 128 -1.92 -1.20 -14.99
C GLU A 128 -2.61 -1.14 -16.36
N ALA A 129 -3.94 -1.04 -16.37
CA ALA A 129 -4.71 -0.94 -17.63
C ALA A 129 -4.41 0.35 -18.43
N CYS A 130 -4.00 1.43 -17.76
CA CYS A 130 -3.66 2.71 -18.41
C CYS A 130 -2.16 2.84 -18.69
N GLU A 131 -1.33 2.62 -17.65
CA GLU A 131 0.10 2.93 -17.72
C GLU A 131 0.99 1.69 -17.83
N GLY A 132 0.40 0.49 -17.83
CA GLY A 132 1.14 -0.76 -17.79
C GLY A 132 1.81 -0.98 -16.44
N THR A 133 2.78 -1.87 -16.39
CA THR A 133 3.55 -2.16 -15.18
C THR A 133 4.19 -0.89 -14.60
N ASN A 134 3.82 -0.57 -13.37
CA ASN A 134 4.33 0.56 -12.60
C ASN A 134 4.12 0.28 -11.10
N GLY A 135 4.72 1.08 -10.22
CA GLY A 135 4.61 0.86 -8.77
C GLY A 135 3.16 0.82 -8.28
N ILE A 136 2.36 1.81 -8.66
CA ILE A 136 0.97 1.94 -8.22
C ILE A 136 0.10 0.82 -8.80
N GLY A 137 0.03 0.70 -10.13
CA GLY A 137 -0.87 -0.21 -10.81
C GLY A 137 -0.58 -1.68 -10.49
N THR A 138 0.70 -2.07 -10.47
CA THR A 138 1.11 -3.43 -10.15
C THR A 138 0.85 -3.75 -8.67
N CYS A 139 1.07 -2.79 -7.75
CA CYS A 139 0.72 -2.92 -6.34
C CYS A 139 -0.79 -3.15 -6.12
N LEU A 140 -1.64 -2.45 -6.89
CA LEU A 140 -3.10 -2.63 -6.85
C LEU A 140 -3.51 -4.06 -7.22
N VAL A 141 -2.94 -4.61 -8.30
CA VAL A 141 -3.29 -5.94 -8.82
C VAL A 141 -2.72 -7.05 -7.93
N GLU A 142 -1.44 -6.97 -7.58
CA GLU A 142 -0.76 -7.97 -6.76
C GLU A 142 -1.15 -7.88 -5.27
N ARG A 143 -1.73 -6.75 -4.83
CA ARG A 143 -2.15 -6.48 -3.44
C ARG A 143 -1.02 -6.66 -2.42
N GLN A 144 0.19 -6.36 -2.82
CA GLN A 144 1.41 -6.46 -2.01
C GLN A 144 2.37 -5.31 -2.28
N ALA A 145 3.22 -5.03 -1.30
CA ALA A 145 4.27 -4.03 -1.45
C ALA A 145 5.32 -4.50 -2.46
N LEU A 146 5.70 -3.63 -3.40
CA LEU A 146 6.67 -3.93 -4.43
C LEU A 146 7.40 -2.69 -4.94
N THR A 147 8.55 -2.92 -5.56
CA THR A 147 9.33 -1.88 -6.25
C THR A 147 9.41 -2.19 -7.73
N ILE A 148 9.11 -1.21 -8.56
CA ILE A 148 9.35 -1.23 -10.00
C ILE A 148 10.53 -0.31 -10.29
N HIS A 149 11.63 -0.88 -10.75
CA HIS A 149 12.88 -0.17 -10.96
C HIS A 149 13.15 0.04 -12.44
N ARG A 150 13.17 1.30 -12.91
CA ARG A 150 13.58 1.70 -14.26
C ARG A 150 12.99 0.83 -15.39
N ASP A 151 13.82 0.00 -16.00
CA ASP A 151 13.47 -0.84 -17.15
C ASP A 151 12.44 -1.94 -16.81
N GLU A 152 12.01 -2.06 -15.58
CA GLU A 152 10.90 -2.92 -15.18
C GLU A 152 9.53 -2.30 -15.46
N HIS A 153 9.47 -0.97 -15.67
CA HIS A 153 8.24 -0.32 -16.14
C HIS A 153 7.86 -0.80 -17.55
N PHE A 154 6.57 -0.95 -17.79
CA PHE A 154 6.09 -1.38 -19.11
C PHE A 154 6.33 -0.32 -20.20
N ARG A 155 6.05 0.95 -19.90
CA ARG A 155 6.19 2.05 -20.84
C ARG A 155 7.60 2.62 -20.83
N GLY A 156 8.21 2.74 -22.02
CA GLY A 156 9.56 3.28 -22.17
C GLY A 156 9.75 4.68 -21.58
N ARG A 157 8.70 5.51 -21.56
CA ARG A 157 8.74 6.87 -20.94
C ARG A 157 8.92 6.84 -19.41
N HIS A 158 8.62 5.71 -18.75
CA HIS A 158 8.75 5.57 -17.31
C HIS A 158 10.07 4.92 -16.85
N THR A 159 10.93 4.51 -17.80
CA THR A 159 12.23 3.88 -17.48
C THR A 159 13.21 4.81 -16.76
N GLY A 160 12.93 6.11 -16.69
CA GLY A 160 13.65 7.07 -15.84
C GLY A 160 13.21 7.06 -14.39
N LEU A 161 12.10 6.39 -14.05
CA LEU A 161 11.52 6.36 -12.71
C LEU A 161 11.91 5.09 -11.95
N THR A 162 11.92 5.20 -10.64
CA THR A 162 11.89 4.06 -9.73
C THR A 162 10.79 4.30 -8.72
N CYS A 163 9.86 3.36 -8.60
CA CYS A 163 8.65 3.47 -7.79
C CYS A 163 8.63 2.37 -6.74
N SER A 164 8.39 2.74 -5.49
CA SER A 164 8.19 1.81 -4.37
C SER A 164 6.80 2.04 -3.80
N ALA A 165 5.92 1.04 -3.91
CA ALA A 165 4.52 1.16 -3.57
C ALA A 165 4.08 0.13 -2.54
N SER A 166 3.21 0.51 -1.63
CA SER A 166 2.59 -0.36 -0.63
C SER A 166 1.08 -0.15 -0.60
N PRO A 167 0.28 -1.25 -0.54
CA PRO A 167 -1.16 -1.14 -0.42
C PRO A 167 -1.55 -0.63 0.97
N VAL A 168 -2.65 0.09 1.03
CA VAL A 168 -3.34 0.51 2.26
C VAL A 168 -4.70 -0.16 2.26
N PHE A 169 -4.95 -1.03 3.24
CA PHE A 169 -6.20 -1.77 3.34
C PHE A 169 -7.18 -1.10 4.31
N ASP A 170 -8.46 -1.24 4.02
CA ASP A 170 -9.50 -0.87 4.94
C ASP A 170 -9.64 -1.90 6.10
N PRO A 171 -10.36 -1.58 7.17
CA PRO A 171 -10.57 -2.50 8.29
C PRO A 171 -11.24 -3.83 7.92
N HIS A 172 -11.93 -3.90 6.79
CA HIS A 172 -12.59 -5.10 6.28
C HIS A 172 -11.71 -5.91 5.31
N GLY A 173 -10.49 -5.41 5.01
CA GLY A 173 -9.51 -6.06 4.11
C GLY A 173 -9.71 -5.72 2.65
N GLY A 174 -10.59 -4.76 2.35
CA GLY A 174 -10.68 -4.15 1.03
C GLY A 174 -9.45 -3.27 0.76
N LEU A 175 -9.02 -3.21 -0.49
CA LEU A 175 -7.97 -2.27 -0.88
C LEU A 175 -8.56 -0.87 -0.91
N LEU A 176 -7.99 0.05 -0.12
CA LEU A 176 -8.46 1.42 0.06
C LEU A 176 -7.69 2.42 -0.77
N ALA A 177 -6.37 2.27 -0.79
CA ALA A 177 -5.44 3.20 -1.41
C ALA A 177 -4.10 2.49 -1.71
N VAL A 178 -3.22 3.17 -2.45
CA VAL A 178 -1.80 2.82 -2.54
C VAL A 178 -0.98 4.03 -2.15
N LEU A 179 -0.01 3.82 -1.26
CA LEU A 179 1.05 4.78 -0.96
C LEU A 179 2.27 4.45 -1.82
N ASP A 180 2.74 5.40 -2.61
CA ASP A 180 3.90 5.24 -3.50
C ASP A 180 4.95 6.32 -3.24
N VAL A 181 6.22 5.92 -3.37
CA VAL A 181 7.36 6.83 -3.48
C VAL A 181 8.00 6.63 -4.82
N SER A 182 7.87 7.62 -5.67
CA SER A 182 8.52 7.67 -6.99
C SER A 182 9.77 8.53 -6.94
N SER A 183 10.86 8.05 -7.54
CA SER A 183 12.12 8.78 -7.71
C SER A 183 12.45 8.94 -9.18
N ALA A 184 12.84 10.16 -9.58
CA ALA A 184 13.34 10.48 -10.92
C ALA A 184 14.88 10.63 -10.97
N ARG A 185 15.60 10.23 -9.92
CA ARG A 185 17.06 10.34 -9.83
C ARG A 185 17.76 9.26 -10.64
N GLU A 186 18.77 9.64 -11.41
CA GLU A 186 19.57 8.69 -12.20
C GLU A 186 20.42 7.74 -11.33
N ALA A 187 20.88 8.19 -10.18
CA ALA A 187 21.81 7.45 -9.31
C ALA A 187 21.14 6.52 -8.28
N VAL A 188 19.83 6.24 -8.42
CA VAL A 188 19.14 5.35 -7.49
C VAL A 188 19.52 3.90 -7.77
N SER A 189 20.18 3.25 -6.82
CA SER A 189 20.52 1.82 -6.90
C SER A 189 19.31 0.97 -6.46
N ARG A 190 19.24 -0.27 -6.98
CA ARG A 190 18.22 -1.24 -6.51
C ARG A 190 18.37 -1.51 -4.99
N GLN A 191 19.59 -1.48 -4.48
CA GLN A 191 19.82 -1.70 -3.04
C GLN A 191 19.25 -0.57 -2.17
N SER A 192 19.37 0.70 -2.60
CA SER A 192 18.77 1.83 -1.86
C SER A 192 17.24 1.75 -1.82
N GLN A 193 16.62 1.07 -2.79
CA GLN A 193 15.17 0.90 -2.84
C GLN A 193 14.63 -0.03 -1.75
N PHE A 194 15.43 -0.96 -1.23
CA PHE A 194 15.00 -1.76 -0.07
C PHE A 194 14.70 -0.88 1.15
N HIS A 195 15.49 0.17 1.37
CA HIS A 195 15.25 1.12 2.47
C HIS A 195 14.02 1.97 2.20
N THR A 196 13.88 2.48 0.96
CA THR A 196 12.67 3.23 0.55
C THR A 196 11.42 2.37 0.72
N MET A 197 11.45 1.12 0.24
CA MET A 197 10.32 0.19 0.37
C MET A 197 9.97 -0.11 1.83
N ALA A 198 10.98 -0.28 2.70
CA ALA A 198 10.74 -0.49 4.13
C ALA A 198 10.02 0.70 4.77
N LEU A 199 10.43 1.94 4.44
CA LEU A 199 9.77 3.16 4.91
C LEU A 199 8.34 3.29 4.37
N VAL A 200 8.14 3.07 3.06
CA VAL A 200 6.81 3.13 2.43
C VAL A 200 5.85 2.12 3.05
N ASN A 201 6.31 0.88 3.24
CA ASN A 201 5.49 -0.16 3.85
C ASN A 201 5.16 0.15 5.32
N LEU A 202 6.10 0.75 6.05
CA LEU A 202 5.87 1.19 7.42
C LEU A 202 4.84 2.32 7.47
N SER A 203 5.00 3.35 6.64
CA SER A 203 4.06 4.46 6.53
C SER A 203 2.66 4.01 6.11
N ALA A 204 2.55 3.08 5.16
CA ALA A 204 1.26 2.50 4.78
C ALA A 204 0.56 1.82 5.95
N LYS A 205 1.30 1.03 6.77
CA LYS A 205 0.75 0.39 7.98
C LYS A 205 0.34 1.41 9.05
N MET A 206 1.08 2.50 9.19
CA MET A 206 0.70 3.60 10.11
C MET A 206 -0.61 4.24 9.66
N ILE A 207 -0.79 4.49 8.36
CA ILE A 207 -2.04 5.01 7.80
C ILE A 207 -3.19 4.03 8.07
N GLU A 208 -3.00 2.72 7.79
CA GLU A 208 -3.99 1.68 8.08
C GLU A 208 -4.41 1.67 9.55
N SER A 209 -3.44 1.68 10.47
CA SER A 209 -3.70 1.63 11.90
C SER A 209 -4.44 2.88 12.38
N CYS A 210 -4.02 4.06 11.96
CA CYS A 210 -4.70 5.32 12.29
C CYS A 210 -6.13 5.35 11.74
N TYR A 211 -6.31 4.88 10.50
CA TYR A 211 -7.63 4.79 9.88
C TYR A 211 -8.54 3.80 10.62
N PHE A 212 -8.01 2.63 11.00
CA PHE A 212 -8.73 1.63 11.78
C PHE A 212 -9.22 2.19 13.12
N LEU A 213 -8.31 2.80 13.88
CA LEU A 213 -8.62 3.37 15.20
C LEU A 213 -9.69 4.48 15.10
N ARG A 214 -9.58 5.32 14.07
CA ARG A 214 -10.55 6.39 13.84
C ARG A 214 -11.90 5.86 13.38
N HIS A 215 -11.91 4.85 12.52
CA HIS A 215 -13.14 4.25 12.00
C HIS A 215 -13.96 3.56 13.09
N PHE A 216 -13.29 2.95 14.05
CA PHE A 216 -13.89 2.23 15.18
C PHE A 216 -13.83 2.98 16.50
N GLU A 217 -13.72 4.31 16.49
CA GLU A 217 -13.64 5.12 17.73
C GLU A 217 -14.84 4.94 18.69
N ASN A 218 -16.00 4.49 18.18
CA ASN A 218 -17.21 4.20 18.94
C ASN A 218 -17.43 2.70 19.23
N HIS A 219 -16.43 1.85 18.99
CA HIS A 219 -16.48 0.42 19.25
C HIS A 219 -15.49 0.05 20.36
N TRP A 220 -15.65 -1.13 20.90
CA TRP A 220 -14.65 -1.71 21.76
C TRP A 220 -13.45 -2.14 20.92
N LEU A 221 -12.26 -1.75 21.36
CA LEU A 221 -11.00 -2.07 20.68
C LEU A 221 -10.13 -2.95 21.56
N LEU A 222 -9.79 -4.13 21.09
CA LEU A 222 -8.77 -4.99 21.69
C LEU A 222 -7.47 -4.80 20.89
N ARG A 223 -6.43 -4.34 21.58
CA ARG A 223 -5.08 -4.14 21.06
C ARG A 223 -4.19 -5.19 21.68
N PHE A 224 -3.44 -5.94 20.89
CA PHE A 224 -2.66 -7.04 21.43
C PHE A 224 -1.39 -7.32 20.62
N HIS A 225 -0.38 -7.86 21.29
CA HIS A 225 0.87 -8.33 20.66
C HIS A 225 1.45 -9.50 21.47
N LEU A 226 2.47 -10.20 20.93
CA LEU A 226 3.21 -11.24 21.64
C LEU A 226 4.08 -10.68 22.78
N GLN A 227 4.42 -9.41 22.74
CA GLN A 227 5.22 -8.68 23.72
C GLN A 227 4.44 -7.48 24.23
N ALA A 228 4.41 -7.27 25.54
CA ALA A 228 3.67 -6.17 26.16
C ALA A 228 4.12 -4.78 25.65
N GLU A 229 5.43 -4.62 25.43
CA GLU A 229 6.05 -3.38 24.98
C GLU A 229 5.71 -3.04 23.54
N SER A 230 5.21 -4.00 22.77
CA SER A 230 4.81 -3.81 21.37
C SER A 230 3.33 -3.49 21.18
N VAL A 231 2.54 -3.52 22.25
CA VAL A 231 1.17 -3.00 22.25
C VAL A 231 1.23 -1.49 22.16
N GLY A 232 0.50 -0.91 21.23
CA GLY A 232 0.57 0.52 20.93
C GLY A 232 1.52 0.88 19.78
N LEU A 233 2.26 -0.09 19.26
CA LEU A 233 3.09 0.09 18.06
C LEU A 233 2.36 -0.38 16.80
N PHE A 234 2.83 0.05 15.64
CA PHE A 234 2.21 -0.26 14.33
C PHE A 234 2.20 -1.75 13.95
N SER A 235 2.90 -2.61 14.71
CA SER A 235 2.89 -4.08 14.52
C SER A 235 1.81 -4.79 15.34
N GLU A 236 1.08 -4.08 16.19
CA GLU A 236 0.05 -4.65 17.04
C GLU A 236 -1.14 -5.21 16.25
N GLY A 237 -1.77 -6.23 16.82
CA GLY A 237 -3.08 -6.69 16.39
C GLY A 237 -4.16 -5.73 16.89
N LEU A 238 -4.98 -5.23 15.97
CA LEU A 238 -6.17 -4.43 16.24
C LEU A 238 -7.41 -5.26 15.92
N LEU A 239 -8.33 -5.34 16.85
CA LEU A 239 -9.60 -6.01 16.73
C LEU A 239 -10.70 -5.11 17.30
N ALA A 240 -11.73 -4.83 16.49
CA ALA A 240 -12.92 -4.12 16.92
C ALA A 240 -14.07 -5.10 17.15
N PHE A 241 -14.84 -4.90 18.21
CA PHE A 241 -16.03 -5.70 18.51
C PHE A 241 -17.16 -4.81 19.06
N ASP A 242 -18.40 -5.28 18.89
CA ASP A 242 -19.60 -4.60 19.37
C ASP A 242 -19.90 -4.85 20.84
N GLY A 243 -21.01 -4.30 21.34
CA GLY A 243 -21.45 -4.46 22.72
C GLY A 243 -21.82 -5.90 23.13
N GLU A 244 -22.04 -6.79 22.15
CA GLU A 244 -22.30 -8.22 22.34
C GLU A 244 -21.02 -9.07 22.22
N GLY A 245 -19.86 -8.43 22.04
CA GLY A 245 -18.57 -9.07 21.87
C GLY A 245 -18.33 -9.67 20.50
N ARG A 246 -19.15 -9.36 19.49
CA ARG A 246 -18.97 -9.88 18.12
C ARG A 246 -17.90 -9.08 17.39
N ILE A 247 -16.97 -9.79 16.79
CA ILE A 247 -15.86 -9.19 16.05
C ILE A 247 -16.39 -8.52 14.77
N CYS A 248 -16.24 -7.20 14.70
CA CYS A 248 -16.65 -6.37 13.56
C CYS A 248 -15.53 -6.21 12.53
N ALA A 249 -14.29 -6.08 12.99
CA ALA A 249 -13.14 -5.86 12.13
C ALA A 249 -11.83 -6.28 12.80
N LEU A 250 -10.80 -6.48 11.99
CA LEU A 250 -9.43 -6.71 12.46
C LEU A 250 -8.42 -6.30 11.39
N ASN A 251 -7.24 -5.83 11.83
CA ASN A 251 -6.15 -5.51 10.93
C ASN A 251 -5.36 -6.78 10.49
N GLN A 252 -4.43 -6.62 9.55
CA GLN A 252 -3.62 -7.74 9.07
C GLN A 252 -2.70 -8.31 10.16
N SER A 253 -2.18 -7.45 11.05
CA SER A 253 -1.36 -7.91 12.18
C SER A 253 -2.15 -8.84 13.11
N ALA A 254 -3.42 -8.53 13.40
CA ALA A 254 -4.28 -9.41 14.20
C ALA A 254 -4.47 -10.78 13.54
N GLN A 255 -4.70 -10.82 12.22
CA GLN A 255 -4.78 -12.10 11.49
C GLN A 255 -3.49 -12.93 11.64
N ASN A 256 -2.34 -12.27 11.43
CA ASN A 256 -1.03 -12.92 11.53
C ASN A 256 -0.75 -13.44 12.96
N LEU A 257 -1.04 -12.62 13.98
CA LEU A 257 -0.86 -12.98 15.38
C LEU A 257 -1.80 -14.11 15.82
N LEU A 258 -3.04 -14.14 15.33
CA LEU A 258 -4.01 -15.19 15.62
C LEU A 258 -3.84 -16.42 14.72
N GLY A 259 -3.10 -16.32 13.62
CA GLY A 259 -2.91 -17.41 12.66
C GLY A 259 -4.22 -17.87 12.00
N LEU A 260 -5.22 -16.99 11.94
CA LEU A 260 -6.54 -17.30 11.41
C LEU A 260 -6.93 -16.31 10.31
N PRO A 261 -7.54 -16.78 9.22
CA PRO A 261 -8.04 -15.89 8.18
C PRO A 261 -9.24 -15.08 8.67
N ARG A 262 -9.37 -13.85 8.21
CA ARG A 262 -10.42 -12.89 8.60
C ARG A 262 -11.83 -13.49 8.60
N GLY A 263 -12.19 -14.23 7.54
CA GLY A 263 -13.52 -14.81 7.40
C GLY A 263 -13.89 -15.85 8.47
N ARG A 264 -12.91 -16.34 9.25
CA ARG A 264 -13.16 -17.22 10.39
C ARG A 264 -13.30 -16.47 11.73
N LEU A 265 -13.12 -15.17 11.72
CA LEU A 265 -13.15 -14.34 12.92
C LEU A 265 -14.37 -13.42 12.94
N LEU A 266 -14.71 -12.81 11.80
CA LEU A 266 -15.79 -11.85 11.69
C LEU A 266 -17.15 -12.41 12.09
N GLY A 267 -17.91 -11.63 12.86
CA GLY A 267 -19.26 -11.94 13.35
C GLY A 267 -19.30 -12.92 14.53
N LEU A 268 -18.16 -13.52 14.90
CA LEU A 268 -18.08 -14.47 16.01
C LEU A 268 -17.71 -13.75 17.32
N PRO A 269 -18.16 -14.28 18.48
CA PRO A 269 -17.80 -13.74 19.76
C PRO A 269 -16.28 -13.77 20.02
N VAL A 270 -15.73 -12.73 20.57
CA VAL A 270 -14.31 -12.62 20.96
C VAL A 270 -13.88 -13.76 21.90
N GLU A 271 -14.78 -14.20 22.74
CA GLU A 271 -14.59 -15.31 23.69
C GLU A 271 -14.32 -16.68 23.00
N MET A 272 -14.65 -16.82 21.73
CA MET A 272 -14.31 -18.05 20.97
C MET A 272 -12.81 -18.14 20.67
N PHE A 273 -12.10 -17.05 20.67
CA PHE A 273 -10.68 -16.97 20.29
C PHE A 273 -9.76 -16.71 21.48
N PHE A 274 -10.29 -16.05 22.51
CA PHE A 274 -9.52 -15.73 23.73
C PHE A 274 -10.10 -16.47 24.95
N ASP A 275 -9.23 -16.89 25.83
CA ASP A 275 -9.58 -17.53 27.09
C ASP A 275 -9.95 -16.48 28.14
N CYS A 276 -11.02 -15.75 27.89
CA CYS A 276 -11.57 -14.72 28.77
C CYS A 276 -13.06 -14.56 28.51
N ARG A 277 -13.80 -14.03 29.46
CA ARG A 277 -15.20 -13.64 29.30
C ARG A 277 -15.27 -12.19 28.83
N LEU A 278 -16.32 -11.86 28.08
CA LEU A 278 -16.56 -10.49 27.63
C LEU A 278 -16.66 -9.52 28.81
N ASP A 279 -17.37 -9.90 29.87
CA ASP A 279 -17.51 -9.08 31.10
C ASP A 279 -16.15 -8.78 31.74
N ASP A 280 -15.21 -9.74 31.71
CA ASP A 280 -13.86 -9.53 32.25
C ASP A 280 -13.06 -8.53 31.41
N LEU A 281 -13.18 -8.58 30.06
CA LEU A 281 -12.56 -7.61 29.15
C LEU A 281 -13.11 -6.21 29.39
N LEU A 282 -14.43 -6.08 29.42
CA LEU A 282 -15.12 -4.80 29.64
C LEU A 282 -14.84 -4.24 31.05
N GLY A 283 -14.84 -5.09 32.06
CA GLY A 283 -14.52 -4.72 33.44
C GLY A 283 -13.09 -4.20 33.58
N ARG A 284 -12.11 -4.85 32.94
CA ARG A 284 -10.72 -4.37 32.95
C ARG A 284 -10.56 -3.05 32.21
N ALA A 285 -11.21 -2.90 31.05
CA ALA A 285 -11.20 -1.67 30.26
C ALA A 285 -11.78 -0.48 31.04
N SER A 286 -12.83 -0.69 31.87
CA SER A 286 -13.42 0.36 32.69
C SER A 286 -12.52 0.78 33.85
N VAL A 287 -11.66 -0.09 34.36
CA VAL A 287 -10.70 0.24 35.42
C VAL A 287 -9.47 0.96 34.88
N ASN A 288 -8.86 0.44 33.83
CA ASN A 288 -7.72 1.05 33.16
C ASN A 288 -7.59 0.54 31.72
N ALA A 289 -8.16 1.28 30.78
CA ALA A 289 -8.14 0.94 29.37
C ALA A 289 -6.73 0.91 28.73
N SER A 290 -5.76 1.57 29.36
CA SER A 290 -4.38 1.67 28.84
C SER A 290 -3.44 0.63 29.47
N ALA A 291 -3.90 -0.17 30.44
CA ALA A 291 -3.05 -1.19 31.03
C ALA A 291 -2.91 -2.39 30.10
N SER A 292 -1.68 -2.83 29.88
CA SER A 292 -1.40 -4.11 29.25
C SER A 292 -1.51 -5.24 30.26
N TRP A 293 -2.22 -6.31 29.92
CA TRP A 293 -2.34 -7.50 30.77
C TRP A 293 -2.21 -8.79 29.95
N PRO A 294 -1.77 -9.89 30.57
CA PRO A 294 -1.69 -11.17 29.88
C PRO A 294 -3.07 -11.62 29.37
N LEU A 295 -3.12 -12.02 28.12
CA LEU A 295 -4.29 -12.57 27.45
C LEU A 295 -3.87 -13.91 26.81
N ARG A 296 -4.69 -14.94 26.92
CA ARG A 296 -4.46 -16.22 26.26
C ARG A 296 -5.45 -16.42 25.13
N THR A 297 -4.94 -16.94 24.02
CA THR A 297 -5.82 -17.51 22.99
C THR A 297 -6.29 -18.89 23.42
N ARG A 298 -7.41 -19.36 22.88
CA ARG A 298 -7.95 -20.70 23.16
C ARG A 298 -7.03 -21.84 22.72
N ASP A 299 -6.15 -21.61 21.75
CA ASP A 299 -5.12 -22.57 21.31
C ASP A 299 -3.83 -22.48 22.16
N GLY A 300 -3.84 -21.70 23.27
CA GLY A 300 -2.80 -21.69 24.30
C GLY A 300 -1.67 -20.68 24.08
N ARG A 301 -1.71 -19.82 23.05
CA ARG A 301 -0.71 -18.77 22.84
C ARG A 301 -0.90 -17.64 23.86
N SER A 302 0.22 -17.11 24.38
CA SER A 302 0.21 -15.96 25.27
C SER A 302 0.35 -14.68 24.46
N LEU A 303 -0.51 -13.70 24.77
CA LEU A 303 -0.55 -12.35 24.20
C LEU A 303 -0.60 -11.34 25.36
N PHE A 304 -0.42 -10.07 25.02
CA PHE A 304 -0.57 -8.93 25.94
C PHE A 304 -1.46 -7.87 25.34
#